data_dbd7fbd391af8f92a9cd62ced7176fb1
#
_entry.id   dbd7fbd391af8f92a9cd62ced7176fb1
#
_cell.length_a   1.000
_cell.length_b   1.000
_cell.length_c   1.000
_cell.angle_alpha   90.00
_cell.angle_beta   90.00
_cell.angle_gamma   90.00
#
_symmetry.space_group_name_H-M   'P 1'
#
loop_
_entity.id
_entity.type
_entity.pdbx_description
1 polymer ?
#
loop_
_entity_poly.entity_id
_entity_poly.type
_entity_poly.pdbx_seq_one_letter_code
_entity_poly.pdbx_strand_id
1 'polypeptide(L)'
;MKLQGSDFVEWGNRRGMLWQMAWQGFCRGDLKQKLLGVGPDCFAAYLEQVLPGGTVLFDKGYFAGSIFTNAHNEWLTTLINLGVLGTAAYVAVFLTALWKYRRNSMAIMLLFTYGMHSLISFQQVLNTPFFFLLLGVCEAEQRMNQQYNTDTHEESIEVG
;
A
#
# COMPACT_ATOMS: atom_id res chain seq x y z
N MET A 1 7.46 11.85 24.44
CA MET A 1 7.61 10.65 23.58
C MET A 1 9.08 10.49 23.26
N LYS A 2 9.73 9.39 23.67
CA LYS A 2 11.11 9.10 23.25
C LYS A 2 11.03 8.35 21.93
N LEU A 3 11.42 9.01 20.83
CA LEU A 3 11.64 8.35 19.55
C LEU A 3 12.95 7.57 19.66
N GLN A 4 12.93 6.32 19.25
CA GLN A 4 14.05 5.40 19.46
C GLN A 4 15.01 5.51 18.27
N GLY A 5 16.25 5.96 18.55
CA GLY A 5 17.33 6.10 17.57
C GLY A 5 17.26 7.39 16.74
N SER A 6 18.14 8.34 17.01
CA SER A 6 18.23 9.63 16.28
C SER A 6 18.39 9.42 14.78
N ASP A 7 19.20 8.46 14.38
CA ASP A 7 19.53 8.19 12.97
C ASP A 7 18.35 7.62 12.17
N PHE A 8 17.54 6.74 12.80
CA PHE A 8 16.35 6.22 12.14
C PHE A 8 15.24 7.28 12.02
N VAL A 9 15.10 8.18 12.98
CA VAL A 9 14.12 9.27 12.96
C VAL A 9 14.39 10.22 11.79
N GLU A 10 15.66 10.51 11.51
CA GLU A 10 16.08 11.41 10.43
C GLU A 10 16.15 10.72 9.06
N TRP A 11 16.15 9.38 9.05
CA TRP A 11 16.24 8.61 7.83
C TRP A 11 15.14 8.94 6.82
N GLY A 12 15.54 9.03 5.54
CA GLY A 12 14.60 9.21 4.44
C GLY A 12 13.77 10.49 4.53
N ASN A 13 14.38 11.61 4.90
CA ASN A 13 13.68 12.88 5.11
C ASN A 13 12.58 12.76 6.17
N ARG A 14 12.92 12.17 7.32
CA ARG A 14 12.05 11.95 8.50
C ARG A 14 10.91 10.95 8.29
N ARG A 15 10.98 10.12 7.25
CA ARG A 15 10.02 9.01 7.07
C ARG A 15 10.06 8.03 8.24
N GLY A 16 11.26 7.75 8.79
CA GLY A 16 11.40 6.91 9.98
C GLY A 16 10.57 7.42 11.17
N MET A 17 10.51 8.74 11.37
CA MET A 17 9.65 9.35 12.38
C MET A 17 8.18 9.08 12.13
N LEU A 18 7.71 9.28 10.89
CA LEU A 18 6.31 9.04 10.51
C LEU A 18 5.93 7.56 10.68
N TRP A 19 6.84 6.64 10.34
CA TRP A 19 6.62 5.21 10.53
C TRP A 19 6.50 4.83 11.99
N GLN A 20 7.35 5.39 12.86
CA GLN A 20 7.25 5.19 14.31
C GLN A 20 5.94 5.75 14.87
N MET A 21 5.52 6.92 14.43
CA MET A 21 4.25 7.54 14.84
C MET A 21 3.06 6.69 14.41
N ALA A 22 3.04 6.24 13.15
CA ALA A 22 1.99 5.37 12.63
C ALA A 22 1.91 4.06 13.44
N TRP A 23 3.05 3.40 13.67
CA TRP A 23 3.10 2.18 14.46
C TRP A 23 2.64 2.37 15.91
N GLN A 24 3.09 3.44 16.55
CA GLN A 24 2.64 3.77 17.92
C GLN A 24 1.15 4.10 17.98
N GLY A 25 0.63 4.81 16.98
CA GLY A 25 -0.79 5.06 16.82
C GLY A 25 -1.58 3.75 16.71
N PHE A 26 -1.17 2.85 15.83
CA PHE A 26 -1.78 1.53 15.69
C PHE A 26 -1.76 0.73 17.01
N CYS A 27 -0.63 0.71 17.71
CA CYS A 27 -0.53 -0.02 18.99
C CYS A 27 -1.47 0.53 20.07
N ARG A 28 -1.74 1.84 20.07
CA ARG A 28 -2.61 2.51 21.05
C ARG A 28 -4.09 2.46 20.72
N GLY A 29 -4.42 2.16 19.49
CA GLY A 29 -5.81 2.00 19.04
C GLY A 29 -6.55 0.92 19.84
N ASP A 30 -7.85 1.07 19.94
CA ASP A 30 -8.73 0.04 20.48
C ASP A 30 -8.87 -1.15 19.51
N LEU A 31 -9.54 -2.21 19.93
CA LEU A 31 -9.69 -3.43 19.11
C LEU A 31 -10.44 -3.15 17.79
N LYS A 32 -11.47 -2.29 17.82
CA LYS A 32 -12.25 -1.93 16.64
C LYS A 32 -11.38 -1.17 15.64
N GLN A 33 -10.61 -0.18 16.11
CA GLN A 33 -9.68 0.60 15.29
C GLN A 33 -8.57 -0.28 14.70
N LYS A 34 -8.05 -1.24 15.46
CA LYS A 34 -7.04 -2.18 14.96
C LYS A 34 -7.59 -3.11 13.88
N LEU A 35 -8.82 -3.58 14.01
CA LEU A 35 -9.43 -4.51 13.06
C LEU A 35 -9.97 -3.82 11.81
N LEU A 36 -10.72 -2.72 11.98
CA LEU A 36 -11.46 -2.04 10.92
C LEU A 36 -10.82 -0.73 10.47
N GLY A 37 -9.79 -0.25 11.20
CA GLY A 37 -9.16 1.05 10.95
C GLY A 37 -9.98 2.20 11.51
N VAL A 38 -9.48 3.40 11.22
CA VAL A 38 -10.09 4.67 11.70
C VAL A 38 -10.91 5.38 10.61
N GLY A 39 -10.84 4.87 9.40
CA GLY A 39 -11.50 5.41 8.21
C GLY A 39 -10.52 6.01 7.20
N PRO A 40 -10.90 6.08 5.92
CA PRO A 40 -10.13 6.74 4.88
C PRO A 40 -9.84 8.19 5.26
N ASP A 41 -8.63 8.67 4.96
CA ASP A 41 -8.14 10.03 5.22
C ASP A 41 -8.18 10.51 6.69
N CYS A 42 -8.46 9.61 7.64
CA CYS A 42 -8.49 9.92 9.06
C CYS A 42 -7.12 9.82 9.75
N PHE A 43 -6.06 9.49 9.03
CA PHE A 43 -4.72 9.25 9.55
C PHE A 43 -4.22 10.38 10.46
N ALA A 44 -4.23 11.64 9.98
CA ALA A 44 -3.73 12.79 10.73
C ALA A 44 -4.54 13.04 12.01
N ALA A 45 -5.86 13.15 11.87
CA ALA A 45 -6.76 13.42 13.00
C ALA A 45 -6.69 12.31 14.07
N TYR A 46 -6.55 11.06 13.66
CA TYR A 46 -6.37 9.94 14.57
C TYR A 46 -5.05 10.01 15.34
N LEU A 47 -3.93 10.23 14.65
CA LEU A 47 -2.63 10.34 15.33
C LEU A 47 -2.56 11.51 16.30
N GLU A 48 -3.22 12.62 15.96
CA GLU A 48 -3.34 13.78 16.84
C GLU A 48 -4.04 13.42 18.16
N GLN A 49 -5.08 12.60 18.10
CA GLN A 49 -5.84 12.16 19.30
C GLN A 49 -5.06 11.17 20.18
N VAL A 50 -4.39 10.19 19.57
CA VAL A 50 -3.82 9.07 20.31
C VAL A 50 -2.36 9.27 20.73
N LEU A 51 -1.64 10.16 20.06
CA LEU A 51 -0.25 10.45 20.37
C LEU A 51 -0.15 11.70 21.26
N PRO A 52 0.38 11.58 22.50
CA PRO A 52 0.58 12.74 23.37
C PRO A 52 1.56 13.72 22.70
N GLY A 53 1.10 14.93 22.45
CA GLY A 53 1.86 15.97 21.76
C GLY A 53 2.02 15.73 20.25
N GLY A 54 1.12 14.97 19.63
CA GLY A 54 1.10 14.72 18.19
C GLY A 54 1.19 15.99 17.37
N THR A 55 0.45 17.03 17.73
CA THR A 55 0.52 18.37 17.13
C THR A 55 1.82 19.11 17.42
N VAL A 56 2.36 19.00 18.66
CA VAL A 56 3.54 19.75 19.09
C VAL A 56 4.81 19.31 18.36
N LEU A 57 4.88 18.07 17.90
CA LEU A 57 6.01 17.56 17.12
C LEU A 57 6.14 18.28 15.77
N PHE A 58 5.05 18.84 15.27
CA PHE A 58 4.99 19.57 13.99
C PHE A 58 5.03 21.09 14.19
N ASP A 59 4.74 21.59 15.39
CA ASP A 59 4.76 23.04 15.67
C ASP A 59 6.17 23.62 15.88
N LYS A 60 7.16 22.79 16.23
CA LYS A 60 8.50 23.23 16.61
C LYS A 60 9.59 22.60 15.74
N GLY A 61 9.54 22.81 14.44
CA GLY A 61 10.58 22.27 13.58
C GLY A 61 10.44 22.67 12.13
N TYR A 62 11.25 22.04 11.27
CA TYR A 62 11.27 22.26 9.82
C TYR A 62 9.91 22.04 9.14
N PHE A 63 8.99 21.33 9.79
CA PHE A 63 7.62 21.08 9.32
C PHE A 63 6.56 21.82 10.14
N ALA A 64 6.93 22.89 10.84
CA ALA A 64 5.99 23.71 11.60
C ALA A 64 4.78 24.09 10.73
N GLY A 65 3.58 23.77 11.18
CA GLY A 65 2.34 24.02 10.45
C GLY A 65 2.01 23.01 9.34
N SER A 66 2.80 21.94 9.16
CA SER A 66 2.49 20.89 8.17
C SER A 66 1.65 19.78 8.80
N ILE A 67 0.53 19.43 8.17
CA ILE A 67 -0.29 18.27 8.56
C ILE A 67 0.15 17.07 7.71
N PHE A 68 0.59 16.00 8.37
CA PHE A 68 0.93 14.76 7.67
C PHE A 68 -0.31 13.89 7.52
N THR A 69 -0.82 13.79 6.32
CA THR A 69 -2.03 13.02 6.00
C THR A 69 -1.78 11.52 5.84
N ASN A 70 -0.50 11.10 5.80
CA ASN A 70 -0.12 9.70 5.59
C ASN A 70 1.28 9.42 6.15
N ALA A 71 1.65 8.13 6.24
CA ALA A 71 2.94 7.68 6.77
C ALA A 71 4.09 7.73 5.75
N HIS A 72 3.90 8.21 4.52
CA HIS A 72 4.83 7.99 3.41
C HIS A 72 5.26 6.51 3.26
N ASN A 73 4.33 5.63 3.59
CA ASN A 73 4.37 4.19 3.43
C ASN A 73 2.92 3.74 3.27
N GLU A 74 2.59 3.18 2.12
CA GLU A 74 1.21 2.81 1.78
C GLU A 74 0.66 1.75 2.72
N TRP A 75 1.49 0.77 3.09
CA TRP A 75 1.09 -0.32 3.97
C TRP A 75 0.74 0.16 5.39
N LEU A 76 1.56 1.06 5.95
CA LEU A 76 1.28 1.65 7.27
C LEU A 76 0.07 2.58 7.24
N THR A 77 -0.09 3.36 6.16
CA THR A 77 -1.26 4.21 5.97
C THR A 77 -2.53 3.39 5.86
N THR A 78 -2.50 2.31 5.06
CA THR A 78 -3.61 1.37 4.92
C THR A 78 -3.94 0.68 6.25
N LEU A 79 -2.92 0.30 7.03
CA LEU A 79 -3.10 -0.32 8.34
C LEU A 79 -3.83 0.60 9.34
N ILE A 80 -3.52 1.88 9.34
CA ILE A 80 -4.22 2.86 10.18
C ILE A 80 -5.64 3.10 9.66
N ASN A 81 -5.80 3.37 8.36
CA ASN A 81 -7.07 3.78 7.79
C ASN A 81 -8.08 2.63 7.69
N LEU A 82 -7.64 1.42 7.32
CA LEU A 82 -8.53 0.27 7.05
C LEU A 82 -8.34 -0.89 8.05
N GLY A 83 -7.40 -0.78 8.98
CA GLY A 83 -7.10 -1.81 9.97
C GLY A 83 -6.49 -3.08 9.38
N VAL A 84 -6.38 -4.11 10.23
CA VAL A 84 -5.78 -5.40 9.85
C VAL A 84 -6.61 -6.09 8.77
N LEU A 85 -7.95 -6.03 8.84
CA LEU A 85 -8.82 -6.71 7.87
C LEU A 85 -8.69 -6.07 6.48
N GLY A 86 -8.72 -4.73 6.40
CA GLY A 86 -8.53 -4.04 5.13
C GLY A 86 -7.13 -4.23 4.56
N THR A 87 -6.10 -4.19 5.41
CA THR A 87 -4.71 -4.45 5.00
C THR A 87 -4.55 -5.89 4.50
N ALA A 88 -5.14 -6.88 5.18
CA ALA A 88 -5.11 -8.27 4.74
C ALA A 88 -5.80 -8.46 3.37
N ALA A 89 -6.94 -7.81 3.15
CA ALA A 89 -7.62 -7.82 1.85
C ALA A 89 -6.73 -7.18 0.76
N TYR A 90 -6.08 -6.07 1.06
CA TYR A 90 -5.16 -5.41 0.14
C TYR A 90 -3.94 -6.29 -0.21
N VAL A 91 -3.32 -6.92 0.79
CA VAL A 91 -2.24 -7.92 0.59
C VAL A 91 -2.73 -9.08 -0.26
N ALA A 92 -3.95 -9.58 -0.02
CA ALA A 92 -4.52 -10.68 -0.78
C ALA A 92 -4.66 -10.34 -2.28
N VAL A 93 -4.97 -9.09 -2.65
CA VAL A 93 -4.98 -8.64 -4.06
C VAL A 93 -3.60 -8.81 -4.68
N PHE A 94 -2.53 -8.39 -3.99
CA PHE A 94 -1.16 -8.56 -4.48
C PHE A 94 -0.76 -10.03 -4.62
N LEU A 95 -1.05 -10.85 -3.60
CA LEU A 95 -0.69 -12.26 -3.60
C LEU A 95 -1.43 -13.04 -4.69
N THR A 96 -2.72 -12.75 -4.88
CA THR A 96 -3.51 -13.38 -5.95
C THR A 96 -3.01 -12.97 -7.33
N ALA A 97 -2.66 -11.69 -7.52
CA ALA A 97 -2.08 -11.21 -8.76
C ALA A 97 -0.71 -11.86 -9.04
N LEU A 98 0.17 -11.92 -8.03
CA LEU A 98 1.48 -12.59 -8.14
C LEU A 98 1.32 -14.07 -8.53
N TRP A 99 0.39 -14.78 -7.89
CA TRP A 99 0.15 -16.19 -8.20
C TRP A 99 -0.43 -16.38 -9.60
N LYS A 100 -1.40 -15.54 -9.97
CA LYS A 100 -2.07 -15.60 -11.29
C LYS A 100 -1.12 -15.31 -12.43
N TYR A 101 -0.32 -14.24 -12.28
CA TYR A 101 0.58 -13.77 -13.34
C TYR A 101 2.02 -14.29 -13.24
N ARG A 102 2.28 -15.31 -12.41
CA ARG A 102 3.63 -15.84 -12.17
C ARG A 102 4.43 -16.25 -13.43
N ARG A 103 3.77 -16.47 -14.54
CA ARG A 103 4.38 -16.81 -15.84
C ARG A 103 4.50 -15.62 -16.79
N ASN A 104 3.92 -14.48 -16.45
CA ASN A 104 4.01 -13.25 -17.23
C ASN A 104 5.07 -12.33 -16.60
N SER A 105 6.26 -12.28 -17.23
CA SER A 105 7.39 -11.50 -16.70
C SER A 105 7.07 -10.01 -16.59
N MET A 106 6.28 -9.45 -17.51
CA MET A 106 5.91 -8.04 -17.50
C MET A 106 5.01 -7.72 -16.29
N ALA A 107 4.01 -8.56 -16.05
CA ALA A 107 3.11 -8.40 -14.90
C ALA A 107 3.85 -8.56 -13.55
N ILE A 108 4.79 -9.51 -13.46
CA ILE A 108 5.63 -9.68 -12.25
C ILE A 108 6.51 -8.45 -12.01
N MET A 109 7.15 -7.91 -13.04
CA MET A 109 7.95 -6.69 -12.91
C MET A 109 7.10 -5.51 -12.45
N LEU A 110 5.90 -5.35 -13.01
CA LEU A 110 4.95 -4.30 -12.61
C LEU A 110 4.56 -4.43 -11.13
N LEU A 111 4.14 -5.63 -10.71
CA LEU A 111 3.76 -5.92 -9.33
C LEU A 111 4.92 -5.67 -8.36
N PHE A 112 6.12 -6.13 -8.70
CA PHE A 112 7.31 -5.95 -7.87
C PHE A 112 7.67 -4.46 -7.75
N THR A 113 7.73 -3.74 -8.86
CA THR A 113 8.08 -2.31 -8.88
C THR A 113 7.07 -1.49 -8.07
N TYR A 114 5.76 -1.73 -8.27
CA TYR A 114 4.74 -1.04 -7.51
C TYR A 114 4.79 -1.41 -6.02
N GLY A 115 4.97 -2.68 -5.68
CA GLY A 115 5.10 -3.15 -4.30
C GLY A 115 6.31 -2.52 -3.58
N MET A 116 7.46 -2.41 -4.25
CA MET A 116 8.64 -1.73 -3.70
C MET A 116 8.44 -0.23 -3.56
N HIS A 117 7.79 0.40 -4.54
CA HIS A 117 7.45 1.83 -4.46
C HIS A 117 6.52 2.12 -3.27
N SER A 118 5.53 1.28 -3.03
CA SER A 118 4.54 1.46 -1.96
C SER A 118 5.13 1.34 -0.54
N LEU A 119 6.31 0.72 -0.39
CA LEU A 119 7.02 0.66 0.90
C LEU A 119 7.61 2.01 1.33
N ILE A 120 7.98 2.85 0.37
CA ILE A 120 8.66 4.14 0.63
C ILE A 120 7.85 5.35 0.17
N SER A 121 6.66 5.12 -0.38
CA SER A 121 5.76 6.15 -0.87
C SER A 121 4.33 5.91 -0.39
N PHE A 122 3.44 6.82 -0.69
CA PHE A 122 2.02 6.71 -0.39
C PHE A 122 1.23 6.58 -1.69
N GLN A 123 0.00 6.12 -1.57
CA GLN A 123 -0.93 6.00 -2.69
C GLN A 123 -1.11 7.35 -3.39
N GLN A 124 -0.72 7.41 -4.65
CA GLN A 124 -0.82 8.62 -5.45
C GLN A 124 -1.95 8.47 -6.46
N VAL A 125 -2.78 9.50 -6.57
CA VAL A 125 -3.89 9.57 -7.54
C VAL A 125 -3.41 9.35 -8.97
N LEU A 126 -2.15 9.68 -9.27
CA LEU A 126 -1.56 9.48 -10.59
C LEU A 126 -1.08 8.04 -10.83
N ASN A 127 -0.44 7.41 -9.85
CA ASN A 127 0.23 6.12 -10.05
C ASN A 127 -0.71 4.91 -9.85
N THR A 128 -1.59 4.97 -8.87
CA THR A 128 -2.46 3.85 -8.52
C THR A 128 -3.44 3.46 -9.64
N PRO A 129 -4.14 4.40 -10.30
CA PRO A 129 -5.02 4.04 -11.43
C PRO A 129 -4.25 3.39 -12.59
N PHE A 130 -3.05 3.89 -12.91
CA PHE A 130 -2.22 3.29 -13.96
C PHE A 130 -1.77 1.87 -13.65
N PHE A 131 -1.46 1.60 -12.37
CA PHE A 131 -1.12 0.25 -11.94
C PHE A 131 -2.28 -0.73 -12.18
N PHE A 132 -3.50 -0.39 -11.78
CA PHE A 132 -4.66 -1.25 -12.01
C PHE A 132 -5.04 -1.36 -13.48
N LEU A 133 -4.89 -0.28 -14.26
CA LEU A 133 -5.11 -0.30 -15.70
C LEU A 133 -4.13 -1.25 -16.41
N LEU A 134 -2.85 -1.20 -16.06
CA LEU A 134 -1.83 -2.09 -16.62
C LEU A 134 -2.07 -3.55 -16.21
N LEU A 135 -2.52 -3.82 -14.96
CA LEU A 135 -2.95 -5.16 -14.57
C LEU A 135 -4.14 -5.65 -15.41
N GLY A 136 -5.09 -4.76 -15.71
CA GLY A 136 -6.21 -5.06 -16.62
C GLY A 136 -5.75 -5.42 -18.02
N VAL A 137 -4.76 -4.71 -18.56
CA VAL A 137 -4.16 -5.03 -19.88
C VAL A 137 -3.47 -6.40 -19.84
N CYS A 138 -2.69 -6.71 -18.80
CA CYS A 138 -2.06 -8.03 -18.64
C CYS A 138 -3.10 -9.15 -18.54
N GLU A 139 -4.25 -8.89 -17.90
CA GLU A 139 -5.36 -9.83 -17.83
C GLU A 139 -5.99 -10.07 -19.22
N ALA A 140 -6.24 -9.01 -19.97
CA ALA A 140 -6.81 -9.10 -21.32
C ALA A 140 -5.89 -9.88 -22.26
N GLU A 141 -4.58 -9.60 -22.22
CA GLU A 141 -3.59 -10.33 -23.01
C GLU A 141 -3.58 -11.83 -22.66
N GLN A 142 -3.60 -12.16 -21.39
CA GLN A 142 -3.59 -13.56 -20.95
C GLN A 142 -4.85 -14.30 -21.42
N ARG A 143 -6.02 -13.67 -21.37
CA ARG A 143 -7.29 -14.26 -21.86
C ARG A 143 -7.27 -14.46 -23.36
N MET A 144 -6.79 -13.49 -24.14
CA MET A 144 -6.66 -13.61 -25.59
C MET A 144 -5.74 -14.78 -25.97
N ASN A 145 -4.59 -14.91 -25.31
CA ASN A 145 -3.65 -15.99 -25.57
C ASN A 145 -4.24 -17.37 -25.21
N GLN A 146 -5.05 -17.46 -24.15
CA GLN A 146 -5.75 -18.70 -23.79
C GLN A 146 -6.79 -19.08 -24.84
N GLN A 147 -7.58 -18.11 -25.30
CA GLN A 147 -8.61 -18.34 -26.31
C GLN A 147 -7.96 -18.79 -27.63
N TYR A 148 -6.93 -18.08 -28.09
CA TYR A 148 -6.20 -18.47 -29.29
C TYR A 148 -5.66 -19.90 -29.26
N ASN A 149 -5.10 -20.32 -28.10
CA ASN A 149 -4.60 -21.69 -27.95
C ASN A 149 -5.74 -22.74 -27.94
N THR A 150 -6.92 -22.38 -27.44
CA THR A 150 -8.09 -23.27 -27.47
C THR A 150 -8.60 -23.45 -28.88
N ASP A 151 -8.80 -22.35 -29.61
CA ASP A 151 -9.29 -22.35 -30.98
C ASP A 151 -8.36 -23.15 -31.93
N THR A 152 -7.03 -22.95 -31.79
CA THR A 152 -6.04 -23.70 -32.59
C THR A 152 -6.01 -25.19 -32.24
N HIS A 153 -6.32 -25.55 -30.99
CA HIS A 153 -6.39 -26.94 -30.59
C HIS A 153 -7.65 -27.63 -31.12
N GLU A 154 -8.77 -26.93 -31.17
CA GLU A 154 -10.03 -27.44 -31.74
C GLU A 154 -9.89 -27.64 -33.25
N GLU A 155 -9.33 -26.67 -33.99
CA GLU A 155 -9.05 -26.82 -35.44
C GLU A 155 -8.15 -28.02 -35.74
N SER A 156 -7.15 -28.28 -34.91
CA SER A 156 -6.25 -29.41 -35.11
C SER A 156 -6.90 -30.78 -34.93
N ILE A 157 -7.99 -30.85 -34.12
CA ILE A 157 -8.76 -32.08 -33.91
C ILE A 157 -9.75 -32.34 -35.04
N GLU A 158 -10.33 -31.27 -35.62
CA GLU A 158 -11.29 -31.41 -36.73
C GLU A 158 -10.65 -31.81 -38.07
N VAL A 159 -9.37 -31.52 -38.26
CA VAL A 159 -8.62 -31.77 -39.53
C VAL A 159 -7.91 -33.15 -39.52
N GLY A 160 -7.84 -33.83 -38.40
CA GLY A 160 -7.16 -35.14 -38.23
C GLY A 160 -8.16 -36.31 -38.16
#